data_def0a58184580fa295f252a8d3c48daa
#
_entry.id   def0a58184580fa295f252a8d3c48daa
#
_cell.length_a   1.000
_cell.length_b   1.000
_cell.length_c   1.000
_cell.angle_alpha   90.00
_cell.angle_beta   90.00
_cell.angle_gamma   90.00
#
_symmetry.space_group_name_H-M   'P 1'
#
loop_
_entity.id
_entity.type
_entity.pdbx_description
1 polymer ?
#
loop_
_entity_poly.entity_id
_entity_poly.type
_entity_poly.pdbx_seq_one_letter_code
_entity_poly.pdbx_strand_id
1 'polypeptide(L)'
;MSNYRFETLQIHKGQEQPDPASDARAVPIYATTSYVFHNSEHAAARFGLADAGNIYGRLTNSTQGVFEERIAALEGGVAGLALASGAAAITYTIQALATKGEHIVAQKTIYGGSAN
;
A
#
# COMPACT_ATOMS: atom_id res chain seq x y z
N MET A 1 -3.32 -13.88 -13.26
CA MET A 1 -2.85 -14.09 -11.87
C MET A 1 -1.67 -15.03 -11.92
N SER A 2 -0.53 -14.70 -11.32
CA SER A 2 0.62 -15.59 -11.28
C SER A 2 0.27 -16.85 -10.48
N ASN A 3 0.52 -18.02 -11.04
CA ASN A 3 0.31 -19.34 -10.40
C ASN A 3 1.39 -19.62 -9.32
N TYR A 4 1.84 -18.61 -8.61
CA TYR A 4 2.85 -18.78 -7.57
C TYR A 4 2.25 -19.44 -6.34
N ARG A 5 3.04 -20.31 -5.70
CA ARG A 5 2.71 -20.85 -4.38
C ARG A 5 2.87 -19.75 -3.33
N PHE A 6 2.26 -19.94 -2.17
CA PHE A 6 2.30 -18.97 -1.06
C PHE A 6 3.73 -18.58 -0.68
N GLU A 7 4.64 -19.54 -0.59
CA GLU A 7 6.04 -19.32 -0.26
C GLU A 7 6.77 -18.47 -1.32
N THR A 8 6.42 -18.64 -2.58
CA THR A 8 6.98 -17.86 -3.69
C THR A 8 6.44 -16.43 -3.67
N LEU A 9 5.16 -16.23 -3.35
CA LEU A 9 4.56 -14.90 -3.18
C LEU A 9 5.25 -14.10 -2.08
N GLN A 10 5.59 -14.74 -0.94
CA GLN A 10 6.29 -14.09 0.17
C GLN A 10 7.61 -13.44 -0.23
N ILE A 11 8.30 -14.01 -1.22
CA ILE A 11 9.64 -13.59 -1.62
C ILE A 11 9.61 -12.69 -2.86
N HIS A 12 8.76 -12.99 -3.83
CA HIS A 12 8.87 -12.40 -5.17
C HIS A 12 7.77 -11.40 -5.53
N LYS A 13 6.59 -11.49 -4.92
CA LYS A 13 5.47 -10.62 -5.29
C LYS A 13 5.79 -9.15 -5.05
N GLY A 14 5.56 -8.32 -6.08
CA GLY A 14 5.87 -6.89 -6.09
C GLY A 14 7.33 -6.57 -6.45
N GLN A 15 8.18 -7.59 -6.67
CA GLN A 15 9.57 -7.43 -7.12
C GLN A 15 9.95 -8.47 -8.20
N GLU A 16 9.00 -8.86 -9.02
CA GLU A 16 9.23 -9.82 -10.11
C GLU A 16 10.23 -9.27 -11.13
N GLN A 17 10.24 -7.96 -11.32
CA GLN A 17 11.22 -7.25 -12.15
C GLN A 17 12.29 -6.58 -11.27
N PRO A 18 13.54 -6.49 -11.72
CA PRO A 18 14.56 -5.70 -11.03
C PRO A 18 14.19 -4.20 -11.05
N ASP A 19 14.81 -3.43 -10.16
CA ASP A 19 14.68 -1.98 -10.20
C ASP A 19 15.18 -1.41 -11.54
N PRO A 20 14.36 -0.65 -12.29
CA PRO A 20 14.73 -0.22 -13.64
C PRO A 20 15.88 0.79 -13.69
N ALA A 21 16.23 1.43 -12.57
CA ALA A 21 17.30 2.42 -12.53
C ALA A 21 18.65 1.80 -12.19
N SER A 22 18.68 0.69 -11.45
CA SER A 22 19.92 0.12 -10.90
C SER A 22 20.09 -1.38 -11.18
N ASP A 23 19.11 -2.02 -11.81
CA ASP A 23 19.03 -3.49 -11.99
C ASP A 23 19.10 -4.27 -10.66
N ALA A 24 18.85 -3.61 -9.54
CA ALA A 24 18.88 -4.23 -8.23
C ALA A 24 17.77 -5.28 -8.09
N ARG A 25 18.14 -6.46 -7.59
CA ARG A 25 17.15 -7.49 -7.26
C ARG A 25 16.39 -7.17 -5.98
N ALA A 26 17.07 -6.61 -4.98
CA ALA A 26 16.41 -6.13 -3.77
C ALA A 26 15.61 -4.87 -4.06
N VAL A 27 14.48 -4.72 -3.38
CA VAL A 27 13.66 -3.50 -3.48
C VAL A 27 14.45 -2.31 -2.91
N PRO A 28 14.72 -1.26 -3.69
CA PRO A 28 15.37 -0.06 -3.17
C PRO A 28 14.52 0.63 -2.10
N ILE A 29 15.18 1.28 -1.13
CA ILE A 29 14.51 2.10 -0.12
C ILE A 29 14.45 3.54 -0.63
N TYR A 30 13.27 3.95 -1.10
CA TYR A 30 13.01 5.31 -1.59
C TYR A 30 12.63 6.23 -0.43
N ALA A 31 13.62 6.77 0.27
CA ALA A 31 13.43 7.73 1.37
C ALA A 31 13.18 9.14 0.82
N THR A 32 12.05 9.33 0.14
CA THR A 32 11.68 10.62 -0.47
C THR A 32 10.26 11.02 -0.14
N THR A 33 9.98 12.33 -0.07
CA THR A 33 8.66 12.90 0.13
C THR A 33 7.96 13.25 -1.18
N SER A 34 8.70 13.64 -2.22
CA SER A 34 8.14 14.16 -3.47
C SER A 34 8.83 13.57 -4.68
N TYR A 35 8.14 13.60 -5.80
CA TYR A 35 8.60 13.11 -7.09
C TYR A 35 8.54 14.23 -8.13
N VAL A 36 9.43 14.18 -9.12
CA VAL A 36 9.56 15.20 -10.16
C VAL A 36 8.71 14.82 -11.37
N PHE A 37 8.08 15.82 -11.98
CA PHE A 37 7.35 15.66 -13.22
C PHE A 37 8.19 16.17 -14.40
N HIS A 38 8.03 15.57 -15.57
CA HIS A 38 8.76 15.96 -16.78
C HIS A 38 8.29 17.32 -17.33
N ASN A 39 6.99 17.60 -17.23
CA ASN A 39 6.33 18.82 -17.69
C ASN A 39 4.96 18.96 -17.04
N SER A 40 4.22 20.02 -17.37
CA SER A 40 2.89 20.31 -16.81
C SER A 40 1.83 19.28 -17.23
N GLU A 41 1.90 18.75 -18.44
CA GLU A 41 0.98 17.72 -18.94
C GLU A 41 1.15 16.42 -18.16
N HIS A 42 2.40 16.01 -17.89
CA HIS A 42 2.70 14.84 -17.07
C HIS A 42 2.17 15.02 -15.63
N ALA A 43 2.37 16.21 -15.04
CA ALA A 43 1.81 16.51 -13.72
C ALA A 43 0.28 16.41 -13.72
N ALA A 44 -0.39 17.03 -14.70
CA ALA A 44 -1.84 16.99 -14.83
C ALA A 44 -2.37 15.54 -14.99
N ALA A 45 -1.70 14.72 -15.80
CA ALA A 45 -2.08 13.31 -15.98
C ALA A 45 -1.95 12.50 -14.67
N ARG A 46 -0.88 12.72 -13.90
CA ARG A 46 -0.67 12.08 -12.58
C ARG A 46 -1.74 12.49 -11.57
N PHE A 47 -1.99 13.77 -11.40
CA PHE A 47 -3.02 14.27 -10.49
C PHE A 47 -4.44 13.91 -10.94
N GLY A 48 -4.67 13.81 -12.25
CA GLY A 48 -5.92 13.36 -12.84
C GLY A 48 -6.10 11.84 -12.87
N LEU A 49 -5.14 11.05 -12.35
CA LEU A 49 -5.14 9.58 -12.34
C LEU A 49 -5.20 8.95 -13.74
N ALA A 50 -4.85 9.71 -14.77
CA ALA A 50 -4.76 9.22 -16.15
C ALA A 50 -3.41 8.53 -16.43
N ASP A 51 -2.40 8.82 -15.64
CA ASP A 51 -1.08 8.19 -15.67
C ASP A 51 -0.72 7.64 -14.30
N ALA A 52 -0.34 6.38 -14.24
CA ALA A 52 0.01 5.71 -12.99
C ALA A 52 1.42 6.10 -12.52
N GLY A 53 1.62 6.27 -11.21
CA GLY A 53 2.94 6.48 -10.61
C GLY A 53 2.92 7.36 -9.38
N ASN A 54 4.12 7.65 -8.89
CA ASN A 54 4.29 8.37 -7.64
C ASN A 54 4.14 9.88 -7.84
N ILE A 55 3.52 10.52 -6.85
CA ILE A 55 3.33 11.98 -6.76
C ILE A 55 4.00 12.50 -5.50
N TYR A 56 3.64 11.93 -4.37
CA TYR A 56 4.09 12.33 -3.05
C TYR A 56 4.11 11.15 -2.09
N GLY A 57 5.16 11.01 -1.28
CA GLY A 57 5.43 9.83 -0.45
C GLY A 57 4.36 9.49 0.59
N ARG A 58 3.51 10.45 0.99
CA ARG A 58 2.36 10.18 1.85
C ARG A 58 1.24 9.43 1.11
N LEU A 59 1.13 9.63 -0.20
CA LEU A 59 0.10 8.99 -1.05
C LEU A 59 0.62 7.68 -1.63
N THR A 60 1.82 7.71 -2.21
CA THR A 60 2.44 6.57 -2.91
C THR A 60 3.95 6.61 -2.72
N ASN A 61 4.55 5.44 -2.57
CA ASN A 61 6.00 5.27 -2.55
C ASN A 61 6.33 3.87 -3.09
N SER A 62 7.33 3.76 -3.95
CA SER A 62 7.66 2.49 -4.61
C SER A 62 8.07 1.39 -3.62
N THR A 63 8.75 1.72 -2.52
CA THR A 63 9.11 0.75 -1.46
C THR A 63 7.85 0.26 -0.74
N GLN A 64 6.98 1.19 -0.34
CA GLN A 64 5.71 0.88 0.32
C GLN A 64 4.79 0.07 -0.60
N GLY A 65 4.74 0.42 -1.89
CA GLY A 65 3.91 -0.26 -2.89
C GLY A 65 4.22 -1.74 -3.02
N VAL A 66 5.49 -2.14 -2.95
CA VAL A 66 5.88 -3.56 -2.95
C VAL A 66 5.31 -4.30 -1.74
N PHE A 67 5.34 -3.69 -0.56
CA PHE A 67 4.74 -4.26 0.66
C PHE A 67 3.22 -4.40 0.49
N GLU A 68 2.54 -3.36 0.03
CA GLU A 68 1.09 -3.35 -0.17
C GLU A 68 0.64 -4.42 -1.17
N GLU A 69 1.33 -4.52 -2.29
CA GLU A 69 1.05 -5.52 -3.33
C GLU A 69 1.28 -6.96 -2.82
N ARG A 70 2.35 -7.17 -2.05
CA ARG A 70 2.69 -8.48 -1.50
C ARG A 70 1.68 -8.94 -0.45
N ILE A 71 1.32 -8.08 0.49
CA ILE A 71 0.32 -8.40 1.51
C ILE A 71 -1.04 -8.66 0.86
N ALA A 72 -1.47 -7.84 -0.09
CA ALA A 72 -2.70 -8.09 -0.84
C ALA A 72 -2.72 -9.47 -1.50
N ALA A 73 -1.61 -9.86 -2.13
CA ALA A 73 -1.50 -11.16 -2.78
C ALA A 73 -1.51 -12.33 -1.78
N LEU A 74 -0.86 -12.19 -0.63
CA LEU A 74 -0.82 -13.22 0.42
C LEU A 74 -2.18 -13.41 1.10
N GLU A 75 -2.93 -12.34 1.27
CA GLU A 75 -4.27 -12.36 1.86
C GLU A 75 -5.40 -12.63 0.83
N GLY A 76 -5.05 -12.77 -0.45
CA GLY A 76 -6.05 -12.94 -1.53
C GLY A 76 -6.90 -11.68 -1.77
N GLY A 77 -6.42 -10.52 -1.33
CA GLY A 77 -7.08 -9.23 -1.50
C GLY A 77 -6.81 -8.60 -2.87
N VAL A 78 -7.59 -7.58 -3.21
CA VAL A 78 -7.42 -6.82 -4.46
C VAL A 78 -6.39 -5.71 -4.34
N ALA A 79 -6.18 -5.18 -3.14
CA ALA A 79 -5.21 -4.14 -2.82
C ALA A 79 -4.88 -4.14 -1.33
N GLY A 80 -3.77 -3.52 -0.95
CA GLY A 80 -3.36 -3.24 0.42
C GLY A 80 -3.07 -1.75 0.59
N LEU A 81 -3.17 -1.25 1.81
CA LEU A 81 -2.78 0.11 2.20
C LEU A 81 -1.90 0.03 3.44
N ALA A 82 -0.66 0.44 3.32
CA ALA A 82 0.26 0.49 4.46
C ALA A 82 0.03 1.75 5.28
N LEU A 83 0.00 1.59 6.58
CA LEU A 83 -0.18 2.67 7.55
C LEU A 83 0.92 2.63 8.60
N ALA A 84 1.18 3.76 9.24
CA ALA A 84 2.28 3.91 10.18
C ALA A 84 2.08 3.15 11.50
N SER A 85 0.85 2.70 11.80
CA SER A 85 0.55 1.93 13.01
C SER A 85 -0.70 1.08 12.86
N GLY A 86 -0.79 -0.01 13.63
CA GLY A 86 -1.99 -0.83 13.71
C GLY A 86 -3.21 -0.07 14.25
N ALA A 87 -3.01 0.88 15.17
CA ALA A 87 -4.10 1.74 15.65
C ALA A 87 -4.68 2.61 14.52
N ALA A 88 -3.82 3.19 13.67
CA ALA A 88 -4.27 3.92 12.48
C ALA A 88 -5.02 3.00 11.51
N ALA A 89 -4.55 1.76 11.31
CA ALA A 89 -5.22 0.79 10.44
C ALA A 89 -6.65 0.49 10.92
N ILE A 90 -6.82 0.23 12.20
CA ILE A 90 -8.14 -0.01 12.79
C ILE A 90 -9.03 1.22 12.67
N THR A 91 -8.52 2.40 13.05
CA THR A 91 -9.27 3.65 13.00
C THR A 91 -9.78 3.95 11.59
N TYR A 92 -8.91 3.89 10.59
CA TYR A 92 -9.29 4.19 9.21
C TYR A 92 -10.21 3.14 8.61
N THR A 93 -10.06 1.87 9.00
CA THR A 93 -11.00 0.81 8.60
C THR A 93 -12.40 1.11 9.13
N ILE A 94 -12.51 1.47 10.41
CA ILE A 94 -13.80 1.84 11.01
C ILE A 94 -14.39 3.07 10.33
N GLN A 95 -13.60 4.14 10.14
CA GLN A 95 -14.04 5.37 9.49
C GLN A 95 -14.47 5.17 8.03
N ALA A 96 -13.87 4.21 7.33
CA ALA A 96 -14.22 3.91 5.94
C ALA A 96 -15.50 3.07 5.82
N LEU A 97 -15.80 2.23 6.80
CA LEU A 97 -16.88 1.25 6.73
C LEU A 97 -18.10 1.61 7.58
N ALA A 98 -17.94 2.44 8.60
CA ALA A 98 -19.01 2.79 9.53
C ALA A 98 -19.21 4.31 9.60
N THR A 99 -20.46 4.75 9.52
CA THR A 99 -20.85 6.14 9.66
C THR A 99 -21.50 6.42 11.02
N LYS A 100 -21.73 7.71 11.33
CA LYS A 100 -22.36 8.10 12.60
C LYS A 100 -23.75 7.44 12.73
N GLY A 101 -23.93 6.70 13.82
CA GLY A 101 -25.17 5.99 14.14
C GLY A 101 -25.18 4.51 13.77
N GLU A 102 -24.15 4.03 13.10
CA GLU A 102 -23.95 2.61 12.85
C GLU A 102 -23.28 1.92 14.04
N HIS A 103 -23.38 0.59 14.06
CA HIS A 103 -22.88 -0.23 15.17
C HIS A 103 -21.69 -1.07 14.72
N ILE A 104 -20.74 -1.24 15.62
CA ILE A 104 -19.57 -2.12 15.46
C ILE A 104 -19.71 -3.28 16.44
N VAL A 105 -19.57 -4.51 15.94
CA VAL A 105 -19.52 -5.70 16.77
C VAL A 105 -18.07 -6.19 16.81
N ALA A 106 -17.50 -6.23 18.00
CA ALA A 106 -16.13 -6.68 18.21
C ALA A 106 -16.09 -7.79 19.28
N GLN A 107 -15.14 -8.72 19.12
CA GLN A 107 -14.93 -9.75 20.14
C GLN A 107 -14.30 -9.14 21.41
N LYS A 108 -14.59 -9.72 22.55
CA LYS A 108 -14.08 -9.25 23.85
C LYS A 108 -12.55 -9.29 23.96
N THR A 109 -11.90 -10.13 23.17
CA THR A 109 -10.45 -10.39 23.21
C THR A 109 -9.67 -9.62 22.15
N ILE A 110 -10.21 -8.54 21.59
CA ILE A 110 -9.45 -7.65 20.70
C ILE A 110 -8.29 -7.00 21.45
N TYR A 111 -7.35 -6.43 20.69
CA TYR A 111 -6.24 -5.66 21.26
C TYR A 111 -6.76 -4.57 22.21
N GLY A 112 -6.20 -4.52 23.44
CA GLY A 112 -6.69 -3.63 24.50
C GLY A 112 -6.72 -2.14 24.14
N GLY A 113 -5.75 -1.66 23.32
CA GLY A 113 -5.76 -0.30 22.82
C GLY A 113 -6.88 0.02 21.81
N SER A 114 -7.53 -1.00 21.27
CA SER A 114 -8.68 -0.85 20.36
C SER A 114 -10.03 -0.99 21.10
N ALA A 115 -10.01 -1.47 22.34
CA ALA A 115 -11.21 -1.69 23.15
C ALA A 115 -11.62 -0.44 23.98
N ASN A 116 -10.74 0.56 24.07
CA ASN A 116 -10.95 1.84 24.76
C ASN A 116 -11.39 2.94 23.74
#